data_8ef61bac3e86c740bd0aeb31c441c566
#
_entry.id   8ef61bac3e86c740bd0aeb31c441c566
#
_cell.length_a   1.000
_cell.length_b   1.000
_cell.length_c   1.000
_cell.angle_alpha   90.00
_cell.angle_beta   90.00
_cell.angle_gamma   90.00
#
_symmetry.space_group_name_H-M   'P 1'
#
loop_
_entity.id
_entity.type
_entity.pdbx_description
1 polymer ?
#
loop_
_entity_poly.entity_id
_entity_poly.type
_entity_poly.pdbx_seq_one_letter_code
_entity_poly.pdbx_strand_id
1 'polypeptide(L)'
;MRRIEELVGEKKEKKKDKKKDQQQTWFEISGESFAVEDTRNDQLSRFQALISSSSGMIYARSSDVLVEFGNEIFRTVDTRYFSTVGLYFESTPSENPLESRPQVLEKRPRYLKTNDGLAKVFVAYRFPSTLPEGFLYSVFGLAREVCLKWKHLDPGKFAHKAEQIINRKSGRSVSDTATAEDLAEIIRQVRAGSDVISFHLFFVVYADSEQELKEVSKSLQSTLKLYGVEVESPPFFQHELFEFRTNLGPFFTLKNTITTSTSARVFYPFIKETLTEEGGVFLGFSSTGDPVVFDPYRRQNYLMLILGETGSGKSMTAKAFLSRLYARRKSRIFGIDPESEYSKIADCFGAQRVEISEDLKLGLDPLLLGIDKVTVADVLSEVYGVPRELQPRLRKELMNFNGDILTFAENCSPELRRYLEPATVPPDSNIYTGKPPEVGKSVIFGMRDVRSTHVKILTATLISTYLAQTLNKPAVLFVDEGWLFIKMPKLMGVFENVARRGRKYGLLFLFITQRVEDVASTAEGRTLLEQAATVILLRQEREGVELIKDIYKLSPGEANMLVTARPGEGILKASNIKIGIRVSLTQKEFKQFSTTPQV
;
A
#
# COMPACT_ATOMS: atom_id res chain seq x y z
N MET A 1 21.56 16.35 20.17
CA MET A 1 21.83 16.57 18.74
C MET A 1 23.27 16.30 18.34
N ARG A 2 24.29 17.03 18.88
CA ARG A 2 25.70 16.79 18.51
C ARG A 2 26.14 15.32 18.55
N ARG A 3 25.71 14.57 19.55
CA ARG A 3 26.18 13.20 19.75
C ARG A 3 25.47 12.17 18.85
N ILE A 4 24.25 12.44 18.43
CA ILE A 4 23.53 11.60 17.45
C ILE A 4 24.10 11.82 16.06
N GLU A 5 24.47 13.05 15.69
CA GLU A 5 25.18 13.34 14.44
C GLU A 5 26.59 12.70 14.44
N GLU A 6 27.28 12.65 15.60
CA GLU A 6 28.51 11.91 15.75
C GLU A 6 28.34 10.41 15.65
N LEU A 7 27.21 9.89 16.12
CA LEU A 7 26.87 8.48 16.09
C LEU A 7 26.43 7.98 14.70
N VAL A 8 25.89 8.87 13.87
CA VAL A 8 25.49 8.58 12.47
C VAL A 8 26.66 8.76 11.50
N GLY A 9 27.87 9.12 11.98
CA GLY A 9 29.08 9.11 11.16
C GLY A 9 29.29 10.35 10.31
N GLU A 10 28.61 11.46 10.58
CA GLU A 10 28.94 12.73 9.94
C GLU A 10 30.27 13.28 10.47
N LYS A 11 31.29 13.27 9.61
CA LYS A 11 32.61 13.78 9.91
C LYS A 11 32.55 15.24 10.34
N LYS A 12 33.18 15.54 11.47
CA LYS A 12 33.45 16.91 11.90
C LYS A 12 34.23 17.68 10.84
N GLU A 13 33.56 18.49 10.05
CA GLU A 13 34.18 19.63 9.40
C GLU A 13 33.53 20.92 9.86
N LYS A 14 34.32 21.66 10.63
CA LYS A 14 34.25 23.10 10.91
C LYS A 14 32.94 23.80 10.60
N LYS A 15 32.18 24.19 11.62
CA LYS A 15 31.37 25.42 11.55
C LYS A 15 30.64 25.73 12.85
N LYS A 16 31.08 26.77 13.55
CA LYS A 16 30.33 27.38 14.65
C LYS A 16 29.10 28.18 14.16
N ASP A 17 29.08 28.62 12.91
CA ASP A 17 28.00 29.46 12.36
C ASP A 17 26.85 28.69 11.67
N LYS A 18 27.06 27.42 11.32
CA LYS A 18 26.00 26.59 10.72
C LYS A 18 24.97 26.01 11.71
N LYS A 19 25.15 26.18 13.01
CA LYS A 19 24.26 25.58 14.01
C LYS A 19 22.88 26.23 14.10
N LYS A 20 22.77 27.52 13.79
CA LYS A 20 21.45 28.19 13.73
C LYS A 20 20.69 27.82 12.46
N ASP A 21 21.38 27.77 11.32
CA ASP A 21 20.80 27.43 10.04
C ASP A 21 20.35 25.96 9.97
N GLN A 22 21.10 25.01 10.56
CA GLN A 22 20.70 23.62 10.60
C GLN A 22 19.46 23.37 11.48
N GLN A 23 19.33 24.06 12.62
CA GLN A 23 18.11 24.01 13.41
C GLN A 23 16.90 24.58 12.65
N GLN A 24 17.09 25.68 11.95
CA GLN A 24 16.07 26.33 11.14
C GLN A 24 15.68 25.45 9.92
N THR A 25 16.66 24.86 9.25
CA THR A 25 16.45 23.96 8.11
C THR A 25 15.65 22.70 8.50
N TRP A 26 15.86 22.14 9.69
CA TRP A 26 15.09 21.00 10.16
C TRP A 26 13.62 21.36 10.46
N PHE A 27 13.35 22.56 10.97
CA PHE A 27 12.00 23.05 11.18
C PHE A 27 11.30 23.44 9.87
N GLU A 28 12.00 24.00 8.90
CA GLU A 28 11.46 24.32 7.57
C GLU A 28 11.16 23.06 6.75
N ILE A 29 12.00 22.05 6.81
CA ILE A 29 11.74 20.74 6.16
C ILE A 29 10.53 20.05 6.77
N SER A 30 10.27 20.19 8.08
CA SER A 30 9.07 19.65 8.70
C SER A 30 7.78 20.38 8.31
N GLY A 31 7.88 21.61 7.77
CA GLY A 31 6.74 22.43 7.34
C GLY A 31 6.42 22.38 5.84
N GLU A 32 7.37 22.10 4.97
CA GLU A 32 7.22 22.37 3.53
C GLU A 32 7.35 21.17 2.59
N SER A 33 7.93 20.07 2.95
CA SER A 33 8.04 18.96 2.01
C SER A 33 7.91 17.60 2.67
N PHE A 34 6.71 17.11 2.68
CA PHE A 34 6.46 15.70 2.84
C PHE A 34 6.80 14.95 1.55
N ALA A 35 8.05 15.01 1.13
CA ALA A 35 8.60 14.06 0.18
C ALA A 35 8.88 12.78 0.97
N VAL A 36 7.90 11.91 1.01
CA VAL A 36 7.81 10.73 1.87
C VAL A 36 8.75 9.61 1.42
N GLU A 37 9.41 9.72 0.27
CA GLU A 37 10.16 8.61 -0.34
C GLU A 37 11.38 8.16 0.47
N ASP A 38 11.97 9.02 1.28
CA ASP A 38 13.24 8.73 1.96
C ASP A 38 13.13 8.51 3.47
N THR A 39 12.03 8.89 4.09
CA THR A 39 11.90 8.93 5.55
C THR A 39 12.00 7.56 6.21
N ARG A 40 11.43 6.50 5.61
CA ARG A 40 11.49 5.15 6.19
C ARG A 40 12.90 4.58 6.15
N ASN A 41 13.55 4.60 5.00
CA ASN A 41 14.91 4.10 4.84
C ASN A 41 15.90 4.92 5.64
N ASP A 42 15.71 6.25 5.72
CA ASP A 42 16.54 7.14 6.52
C ASP A 42 16.37 6.86 8.02
N GLN A 43 15.15 6.69 8.51
CA GLN A 43 14.88 6.32 9.91
C GLN A 43 15.51 4.97 10.28
N LEU A 44 15.36 3.97 9.42
CA LEU A 44 15.95 2.65 9.63
C LEU A 44 17.48 2.69 9.59
N SER A 45 18.06 3.49 8.70
CA SER A 45 19.51 3.66 8.60
C SER A 45 20.08 4.37 9.81
N ARG A 46 19.40 5.40 10.34
CA ARG A 46 19.78 6.10 11.58
C ARG A 46 19.67 5.18 12.79
N PHE A 47 18.60 4.39 12.86
CA PHE A 47 18.43 3.41 13.92
C PHE A 47 19.50 2.31 13.87
N GLN A 48 19.84 1.82 12.68
CA GLN A 48 20.95 0.90 12.50
C GLN A 48 22.28 1.51 12.94
N ALA A 49 22.55 2.76 12.57
CA ALA A 49 23.75 3.48 12.99
C ALA A 49 23.81 3.68 14.51
N LEU A 50 22.66 3.94 15.14
CA LEU A 50 22.53 4.03 16.59
C LEU A 50 22.93 2.69 17.25
N ILE A 51 22.38 1.57 16.76
CA ILE A 51 22.71 0.24 17.26
C ILE A 51 24.18 -0.08 17.03
N SER A 52 24.76 0.32 15.90
CA SER A 52 26.16 0.05 15.56
C SER A 52 27.17 0.85 16.41
N SER A 53 26.77 1.96 16.97
CA SER A 53 27.73 2.88 17.61
C SER A 53 28.08 2.51 19.05
N SER A 54 27.16 1.95 19.82
CA SER A 54 27.44 1.42 21.17
C SER A 54 26.35 0.49 21.69
N SER A 55 26.62 -0.14 22.84
CA SER A 55 25.59 -0.85 23.62
C SER A 55 24.58 0.14 24.18
N GLY A 56 23.31 -0.24 24.24
CA GLY A 56 22.27 0.67 24.69
C GLY A 56 20.92 0.00 24.95
N MET A 57 19.92 0.84 25.13
CA MET A 57 18.55 0.44 25.38
C MET A 57 17.59 1.44 24.74
N ILE A 58 16.50 0.93 24.18
CA ILE A 58 15.31 1.71 23.85
C ILE A 58 14.16 1.22 24.70
N TYR A 59 13.56 2.14 25.42
CA TYR A 59 12.36 1.92 26.21
C TYR A 59 11.25 2.79 25.65
N ALA A 60 10.21 2.16 25.15
CA ALA A 60 9.04 2.83 24.60
C ALA A 60 7.82 2.55 25.47
N ARG A 61 7.17 3.59 25.92
CA ARG A 61 5.87 3.54 26.59
C ARG A 61 4.87 4.31 25.74
N SER A 62 3.60 4.00 25.83
CA SER A 62 2.51 4.52 24.96
C SER A 62 2.52 6.04 24.70
N SER A 63 3.16 6.83 25.54
CA SER A 63 3.29 8.28 25.40
C SER A 63 4.74 8.80 25.37
N ASP A 64 5.71 8.00 25.81
CA ASP A 64 7.09 8.44 25.99
C ASP A 64 8.07 7.41 25.45
N VAL A 65 9.13 7.89 24.81
CA VAL A 65 10.25 7.06 24.39
C VAL A 65 11.52 7.54 25.05
N LEU A 66 12.18 6.64 25.73
CA LEU A 66 13.49 6.86 26.33
C LEU A 66 14.51 6.05 25.57
N VAL A 67 15.60 6.69 25.20
CA VAL A 67 16.77 6.03 24.62
C VAL A 67 17.95 6.29 25.53
N GLU A 68 18.51 5.23 26.04
CA GLU A 68 19.74 5.28 26.80
C GLU A 68 20.90 4.87 25.90
N PHE A 69 21.89 5.72 25.84
CA PHE A 69 23.03 5.55 24.97
C PHE A 69 24.33 5.88 25.71
N GLY A 70 25.14 4.85 25.90
CA GLY A 70 26.31 4.99 26.77
C GLY A 70 25.88 5.29 28.22
N ASN A 71 26.26 6.44 28.74
CA ASN A 71 25.89 6.91 30.09
C ASN A 71 24.91 8.09 30.04
N GLU A 72 24.33 8.38 28.88
CA GLU A 72 23.41 9.51 28.70
C GLU A 72 22.03 9.01 28.34
N ILE A 73 21.02 9.65 28.93
CA ILE A 73 19.60 9.34 28.71
C ILE A 73 18.98 10.46 27.88
N PHE A 74 18.29 10.09 26.81
CA PHE A 74 17.61 11.02 25.94
C PHE A 74 16.10 10.73 26.02
N ARG A 75 15.30 11.79 26.18
CA ARG A 75 13.84 11.72 26.15
C ARG A 75 13.33 12.32 24.85
N THR A 76 12.32 11.71 24.27
CA THR A 76 11.65 12.29 23.12
C THR A 76 10.52 13.19 23.57
N VAL A 77 10.44 14.36 22.99
CA VAL A 77 9.49 15.40 23.40
C VAL A 77 8.06 15.08 22.98
N ASP A 78 7.87 14.35 21.88
CA ASP A 78 6.54 13.93 21.41
C ASP A 78 6.64 12.78 20.42
N THR A 79 5.98 11.68 20.71
CA THR A 79 5.94 10.52 19.81
C THR A 79 5.23 10.81 18.48
N ARG A 80 4.39 11.85 18.42
CA ARG A 80 3.74 12.29 17.19
C ARG A 80 4.69 12.92 16.18
N TYR A 81 5.85 13.41 16.62
CA TYR A 81 6.86 14.01 15.76
C TYR A 81 7.90 13.03 15.20
N PHE A 82 7.86 11.76 15.60
CA PHE A 82 8.77 10.74 15.08
C PHE A 82 8.61 10.45 13.59
N SER A 83 7.48 10.85 13.02
CA SER A 83 7.07 10.41 11.70
C SER A 83 7.73 11.15 10.55
N THR A 84 8.24 12.34 10.77
CA THR A 84 8.57 13.20 9.63
C THR A 84 10.03 13.61 9.53
N VAL A 85 10.79 13.63 10.62
CA VAL A 85 12.09 14.29 10.62
C VAL A 85 13.23 13.53 11.32
N GLY A 86 13.02 12.26 11.65
CA GLY A 86 14.01 11.46 12.36
C GLY A 86 13.86 11.52 13.88
N LEU A 87 14.75 10.81 14.56
CA LEU A 87 14.77 10.74 16.01
C LEU A 87 15.28 12.07 16.59
N TYR A 88 14.41 12.83 17.23
CA TYR A 88 14.80 13.96 18.05
C TYR A 88 14.95 13.51 19.49
N PHE A 89 16.13 13.73 20.04
CA PHE A 89 16.39 13.48 21.44
C PHE A 89 16.82 14.79 22.09
N GLU A 90 16.13 15.21 23.13
CA GLU A 90 16.64 16.24 24.01
C GLU A 90 17.46 15.57 25.13
N SER A 91 18.65 16.05 25.38
CA SER A 91 19.33 15.72 26.62
C SER A 91 18.54 16.33 27.78
N THR A 92 18.02 15.51 28.67
CA THR A 92 17.35 16.00 29.88
C THR A 92 18.41 16.34 30.91
N PRO A 93 18.55 17.62 31.27
CA PRO A 93 19.39 17.95 32.42
C PRO A 93 18.61 17.55 33.68
N SER A 94 19.20 16.70 34.49
CA SER A 94 18.96 16.50 35.93
C SER A 94 17.71 15.76 36.43
N GLU A 95 16.63 15.56 35.70
CA GLU A 95 15.54 14.69 36.17
C GLU A 95 15.70 13.31 35.56
N ASN A 96 15.91 12.32 36.41
CA ASN A 96 16.01 10.93 35.99
C ASN A 96 14.65 10.51 35.39
N PRO A 97 14.51 10.31 34.06
CA PRO A 97 13.22 9.96 33.45
C PRO A 97 12.70 8.60 33.93
N LEU A 98 13.49 7.91 34.70
CA LEU A 98 13.15 6.66 35.36
C LEU A 98 12.29 6.89 36.63
N GLU A 99 12.14 8.13 37.11
CA GLU A 99 11.30 8.46 38.27
C GLU A 99 9.80 8.41 37.95
N SER A 100 9.43 8.54 36.68
CA SER A 100 8.03 8.36 36.20
C SER A 100 7.63 6.90 35.96
N ARG A 101 8.47 5.94 36.31
CA ARG A 101 8.17 4.51 36.14
C ARG A 101 7.10 4.04 37.10
N PRO A 102 6.26 3.07 36.68
CA PRO A 102 5.35 2.42 37.58
C PRO A 102 6.10 1.79 38.75
N GLN A 103 5.73 2.16 39.96
CA GLN A 103 6.29 1.59 41.18
C GLN A 103 5.61 0.26 41.48
N VAL A 104 6.43 -0.74 41.84
CA VAL A 104 5.93 -2.05 42.24
C VAL A 104 5.45 -1.96 43.67
N LEU A 105 4.13 -2.13 43.87
CA LEU A 105 3.48 -2.12 45.19
C LEU A 105 3.47 -3.52 45.83
N GLU A 106 3.29 -4.56 45.00
CA GLU A 106 3.22 -5.95 45.45
C GLU A 106 3.79 -6.91 44.40
N LYS A 107 4.57 -7.89 44.85
CA LYS A 107 5.16 -8.93 44.01
C LYS A 107 4.30 -10.19 44.08
N ARG A 108 3.79 -10.63 42.93
CA ARG A 108 3.09 -11.91 42.78
C ARG A 108 3.90 -12.85 41.87
N PRO A 109 3.77 -14.14 42.02
CA PRO A 109 4.56 -15.09 41.24
C PRO A 109 4.43 -14.95 39.72
N ARG A 110 3.24 -14.55 39.22
CA ARG A 110 2.92 -14.50 37.78
C ARG A 110 2.69 -13.09 37.24
N TYR A 111 2.63 -12.07 38.08
CA TYR A 111 2.44 -10.67 37.74
C TYR A 111 2.88 -9.76 38.89
N LEU A 112 2.90 -8.48 38.65
CA LEU A 112 3.20 -7.43 39.63
C LEU A 112 1.97 -6.54 39.82
N LYS A 113 1.75 -6.05 41.03
CA LYS A 113 0.83 -4.95 41.27
C LYS A 113 1.63 -3.67 41.33
N THR A 114 1.28 -2.73 40.47
CA THR A 114 1.95 -1.43 40.37
C THR A 114 0.93 -0.30 40.63
N ASN A 115 1.41 0.93 40.76
CA ASN A 115 0.54 2.11 40.81
C ASN A 115 -0.29 2.31 39.52
N ASP A 116 0.12 1.70 38.40
CA ASP A 116 -0.55 1.78 37.09
C ASP A 116 -1.42 0.55 36.78
N GLY A 117 -1.70 -0.30 37.78
CA GLY A 117 -2.48 -1.54 37.62
C GLY A 117 -1.63 -2.82 37.76
N LEU A 118 -2.18 -3.92 37.32
CA LEU A 118 -1.47 -5.20 37.27
C LEU A 118 -0.55 -5.23 36.05
N ALA A 119 0.70 -5.57 36.25
CA ALA A 119 1.72 -5.63 35.19
C ALA A 119 2.26 -7.03 35.03
N LYS A 120 2.48 -7.46 33.78
CA LYS A 120 3.12 -8.74 33.46
C LYS A 120 4.16 -8.54 32.37
N VAL A 121 5.38 -9.06 32.63
CA VAL A 121 6.52 -8.95 31.75
C VAL A 121 6.68 -10.22 30.92
N PHE A 122 6.87 -10.04 29.63
CA PHE A 122 7.25 -11.06 28.67
C PHE A 122 8.62 -10.75 28.10
N VAL A 123 9.40 -11.79 27.84
CA VAL A 123 10.67 -11.70 27.13
C VAL A 123 10.64 -12.58 25.89
N ALA A 124 11.05 -12.03 24.74
CA ALA A 124 11.17 -12.81 23.53
C ALA A 124 12.44 -13.67 23.57
N TYR A 125 12.30 -14.95 23.26
CA TYR A 125 13.40 -15.90 23.31
C TYR A 125 13.65 -16.65 21.99
N ARG A 126 12.70 -16.55 21.05
CA ARG A 126 12.82 -17.16 19.72
C ARG A 126 12.26 -16.23 18.65
N PHE A 127 13.00 -16.11 17.58
CA PHE A 127 12.66 -15.26 16.43
C PHE A 127 12.69 -16.09 15.15
N PRO A 128 11.89 -15.76 14.14
CA PRO A 128 12.02 -16.35 12.82
C PRO A 128 13.28 -15.82 12.12
N SER A 129 13.68 -16.46 11.04
CA SER A 129 14.82 -16.01 10.22
C SER A 129 14.57 -14.63 9.56
N THR A 130 13.31 -14.27 9.35
CA THR A 130 12.90 -12.97 8.78
C THR A 130 11.73 -12.39 9.55
N LEU A 131 11.81 -11.09 9.86
CA LEU A 131 10.73 -10.32 10.47
C LEU A 131 10.38 -9.14 9.56
N PRO A 132 9.10 -8.79 9.41
CA PRO A 132 8.72 -7.59 8.69
C PRO A 132 9.12 -6.36 9.51
N GLU A 133 9.61 -5.33 8.82
CA GLU A 133 9.85 -4.03 9.43
C GLU A 133 8.52 -3.45 9.96
N GLY A 134 8.55 -2.88 11.16
CA GLY A 134 7.35 -2.32 11.80
C GLY A 134 6.46 -3.33 12.51
N PHE A 135 6.86 -4.63 12.64
CA PHE A 135 6.05 -5.62 13.36
C PHE A 135 5.75 -5.21 14.81
N LEU A 136 6.64 -4.48 15.46
CA LEU A 136 6.44 -3.97 16.81
C LEU A 136 5.27 -3.00 16.92
N TYR A 137 4.93 -2.30 15.84
CA TYR A 137 3.82 -1.37 15.84
C TYR A 137 2.48 -2.06 16.14
N SER A 138 2.25 -3.24 15.57
CA SER A 138 1.04 -4.03 15.83
C SER A 138 0.92 -4.54 17.27
N VAL A 139 2.02 -4.50 18.01
CA VAL A 139 2.11 -4.97 19.39
C VAL A 139 1.88 -3.84 20.40
N PHE A 140 2.15 -2.57 20.04
CA PHE A 140 1.98 -1.42 20.95
C PHE A 140 0.55 -1.21 21.47
N GLY A 141 -0.47 -1.67 20.73
CA GLY A 141 -1.85 -1.66 21.19
C GLY A 141 -2.13 -2.65 22.34
N LEU A 142 -1.27 -3.65 22.51
CA LEU A 142 -1.41 -4.72 23.50
C LEU A 142 -0.38 -4.59 24.63
N ALA A 143 0.88 -4.30 24.27
CA ALA A 143 1.95 -4.06 25.24
C ALA A 143 2.11 -2.54 25.43
N ARG A 144 1.82 -2.05 26.64
CA ARG A 144 1.99 -0.62 26.97
C ARG A 144 3.46 -0.20 27.00
N GLU A 145 4.37 -1.15 27.22
CA GLU A 145 5.80 -0.91 27.20
C GLU A 145 6.50 -1.96 26.33
N VAL A 146 7.43 -1.50 25.52
CA VAL A 146 8.36 -2.33 24.73
C VAL A 146 9.78 -1.84 25.04
N CYS A 147 10.65 -2.76 25.40
CA CYS A 147 12.05 -2.45 25.68
C CYS A 147 12.97 -3.35 24.85
N LEU A 148 13.81 -2.74 24.03
CA LEU A 148 14.90 -3.39 23.33
C LEU A 148 16.22 -3.02 24.05
N LYS A 149 16.95 -4.01 24.50
CA LYS A 149 18.24 -3.88 25.16
C LYS A 149 19.29 -4.64 24.38
N TRP A 150 20.41 -4.01 24.06
CA TRP A 150 21.45 -4.66 23.28
C TRP A 150 22.85 -4.41 23.82
N LYS A 151 23.76 -5.31 23.53
CA LYS A 151 25.18 -5.25 23.86
C LYS A 151 26.00 -5.71 22.66
N HIS A 152 27.03 -4.96 22.35
CA HIS A 152 28.00 -5.34 21.33
C HIS A 152 28.78 -6.58 21.71
N LEU A 153 29.02 -7.42 20.73
CA LEU A 153 29.90 -8.57 20.81
C LEU A 153 31.13 -8.31 19.93
N ASP A 154 32.27 -8.88 20.31
CA ASP A 154 33.46 -8.88 19.47
C ASP A 154 33.21 -9.70 18.20
N PRO A 155 33.24 -9.07 16.99
CA PRO A 155 32.91 -9.77 15.75
C PRO A 155 33.86 -10.91 15.42
N GLY A 156 35.15 -10.76 15.77
CA GLY A 156 36.16 -11.79 15.50
C GLY A 156 35.96 -13.03 16.36
N LYS A 157 35.74 -12.83 17.68
CA LYS A 157 35.46 -13.91 18.62
C LYS A 157 34.13 -14.60 18.30
N PHE A 158 33.13 -13.82 17.88
CA PHE A 158 31.85 -14.38 17.46
C PHE A 158 32.00 -15.24 16.21
N ALA A 159 32.63 -14.73 15.15
CA ALA A 159 32.81 -15.44 13.90
C ALA A 159 33.54 -16.78 14.10
N HIS A 160 34.62 -16.79 14.85
CA HIS A 160 35.37 -18.01 15.16
C HIS A 160 34.49 -19.06 15.90
N LYS A 161 33.73 -18.63 16.91
CA LYS A 161 32.81 -19.52 17.65
C LYS A 161 31.65 -20.02 16.78
N ALA A 162 31.10 -19.16 15.95
CA ALA A 162 30.02 -19.51 15.04
C ALA A 162 30.45 -20.52 13.98
N GLU A 163 31.64 -20.38 13.39
CA GLU A 163 32.22 -21.34 12.46
C GLU A 163 32.43 -22.72 13.13
N GLN A 164 32.88 -22.77 14.37
CA GLN A 164 32.96 -24.03 15.11
C GLN A 164 31.60 -24.69 15.30
N ILE A 165 30.53 -23.90 15.56
CA ILE A 165 29.17 -24.41 15.72
C ILE A 165 28.64 -24.93 14.38
N ILE A 166 28.83 -24.19 13.30
CA ILE A 166 28.44 -24.59 11.94
C ILE A 166 29.06 -25.92 11.57
N ASN A 167 30.38 -26.07 11.78
CA ASN A 167 31.10 -27.29 11.46
C ASN A 167 30.61 -28.50 12.29
N ARG A 168 30.13 -28.29 13.50
CA ARG A 168 29.58 -29.36 14.36
C ARG A 168 28.14 -29.72 14.02
N LYS A 169 27.34 -28.77 13.52
CA LYS A 169 25.89 -28.93 13.32
C LYS A 169 25.52 -29.26 11.88
N SER A 170 26.34 -28.91 10.91
CA SER A 170 26.06 -29.17 9.49
C SER A 170 25.80 -30.66 9.24
N GLY A 171 24.64 -30.95 8.69
CA GLY A 171 24.26 -32.32 8.25
C GLY A 171 23.77 -33.27 9.33
N ARG A 172 23.51 -32.83 10.59
CA ARG A 172 23.04 -33.72 11.66
C ARG A 172 21.52 -33.85 11.77
N SER A 173 20.81 -32.72 11.67
CA SER A 173 19.34 -32.68 11.70
C SER A 173 18.82 -31.45 10.96
N VAL A 174 17.52 -31.43 10.63
CA VAL A 174 16.91 -30.26 9.97
C VAL A 174 17.04 -28.98 10.82
N SER A 175 16.84 -29.10 12.14
CA SER A 175 16.99 -27.95 13.06
C SER A 175 18.43 -27.49 13.23
N ASP A 176 19.39 -28.42 13.16
CA ASP A 176 20.82 -28.12 13.22
C ASP A 176 21.30 -27.45 11.92
N THR A 177 20.78 -27.88 10.78
CA THR A 177 21.07 -27.29 9.48
C THR A 177 20.53 -25.85 9.43
N ALA A 178 19.28 -25.60 9.84
CA ALA A 178 18.71 -24.26 9.92
C ALA A 178 19.53 -23.34 10.85
N THR A 179 19.97 -23.84 12.00
CA THR A 179 20.84 -23.07 12.91
C THR A 179 22.20 -22.73 12.26
N ALA A 180 22.76 -23.66 11.48
CA ALA A 180 24.01 -23.43 10.77
C ALA A 180 23.85 -22.38 9.65
N GLU A 181 22.73 -22.40 8.94
CA GLU A 181 22.37 -21.40 7.91
C GLU A 181 22.19 -20.00 8.51
N ASP A 182 21.46 -19.88 9.63
CA ASP A 182 21.28 -18.61 10.34
C ASP A 182 22.63 -18.01 10.78
N LEU A 183 23.51 -18.84 11.36
CA LEU A 183 24.84 -18.40 11.77
C LEU A 183 25.72 -18.01 10.56
N ALA A 184 25.62 -18.74 9.45
CA ALA A 184 26.34 -18.41 8.22
C ALA A 184 25.88 -17.06 7.64
N GLU A 185 24.57 -16.76 7.72
CA GLU A 185 24.03 -15.47 7.31
C GLU A 185 24.57 -14.32 8.17
N ILE A 186 24.58 -14.49 9.50
CA ILE A 186 25.16 -13.51 10.42
C ILE A 186 26.65 -13.27 10.08
N ILE A 187 27.43 -14.34 9.83
CA ILE A 187 28.85 -14.20 9.43
C ILE A 187 28.98 -13.43 8.11
N ARG A 188 28.10 -13.68 7.12
CA ARG A 188 28.11 -12.93 5.85
C ARG A 188 27.89 -11.43 6.06
N GLN A 189 26.92 -11.08 6.89
CA GLN A 189 26.61 -9.68 7.22
C GLN A 189 27.77 -9.02 7.99
N VAL A 190 28.39 -9.73 8.91
CA VAL A 190 29.60 -9.26 9.62
C VAL A 190 30.76 -8.98 8.68
N ARG A 191 31.01 -9.89 7.72
CA ARG A 191 32.04 -9.69 6.68
C ARG A 191 31.70 -8.52 5.75
N ALA A 192 30.42 -8.18 5.60
CA ALA A 192 29.95 -7.00 4.89
C ALA A 192 30.01 -5.70 5.70
N GLY A 193 30.49 -5.74 6.96
CA GLY A 193 30.70 -4.57 7.82
C GLY A 193 29.61 -4.31 8.86
N SER A 194 28.69 -5.27 9.08
CA SER A 194 27.70 -5.13 10.16
C SER A 194 28.27 -5.55 11.51
N ASP A 195 27.89 -4.82 12.58
CA ASP A 195 28.24 -5.19 13.94
C ASP A 195 27.38 -6.36 14.44
N VAL A 196 27.96 -7.15 15.35
CA VAL A 196 27.26 -8.23 16.04
C VAL A 196 26.77 -7.74 17.39
N ILE A 197 25.51 -7.97 17.68
CA ILE A 197 24.90 -7.63 18.96
C ILE A 197 24.21 -8.85 19.58
N SER A 198 24.26 -8.88 20.90
CA SER A 198 23.37 -9.71 21.71
C SER A 198 22.26 -8.81 22.24
N PHE A 199 21.01 -9.27 22.17
CA PHE A 199 19.88 -8.44 22.55
C PHE A 199 18.81 -9.19 23.34
N HIS A 200 17.97 -8.42 24.04
CA HIS A 200 16.74 -8.85 24.67
C HIS A 200 15.62 -7.91 24.27
N LEU A 201 14.45 -8.47 23.99
CA LEU A 201 13.23 -7.71 23.69
C LEU A 201 12.16 -8.07 24.72
N PHE A 202 11.70 -7.05 25.45
CA PHE A 202 10.71 -7.16 26.53
C PHE A 202 9.41 -6.49 26.12
N PHE A 203 8.31 -7.06 26.59
CA PHE A 203 6.97 -6.50 26.47
C PHE A 203 6.33 -6.48 27.84
N VAL A 204 5.70 -5.37 28.22
CA VAL A 204 4.94 -5.28 29.47
C VAL A 204 3.49 -4.99 29.13
N VAL A 205 2.61 -5.87 29.55
CA VAL A 205 1.17 -5.68 29.50
C VAL A 205 0.66 -5.19 30.84
N TYR A 206 -0.33 -4.29 30.80
CA TYR A 206 -1.00 -3.76 31.98
C TYR A 206 -2.50 -3.99 31.87
N ALA A 207 -3.14 -4.22 33.03
CA ALA A 207 -4.58 -4.39 33.13
C ALA A 207 -5.09 -3.99 34.52
N ASP A 208 -6.37 -3.70 34.62
CA ASP A 208 -7.01 -3.35 35.90
C ASP A 208 -7.45 -4.59 36.69
N SER A 209 -7.58 -5.74 36.02
CA SER A 209 -7.99 -7.01 36.64
C SER A 209 -7.15 -8.20 36.16
N GLU A 210 -7.13 -9.29 36.95
CA GLU A 210 -6.42 -10.51 36.56
C GLU A 210 -7.00 -11.17 35.31
N GLN A 211 -8.33 -11.06 35.13
CA GLN A 211 -8.98 -11.61 33.95
C GLN A 211 -8.56 -10.86 32.69
N GLU A 212 -8.61 -9.55 32.72
CA GLU A 212 -8.16 -8.69 31.62
C GLU A 212 -6.67 -8.91 31.34
N LEU A 213 -5.82 -8.98 32.39
CA LEU A 213 -4.39 -9.26 32.23
C LEU A 213 -4.15 -10.59 31.52
N LYS A 214 -4.97 -11.61 31.80
CA LYS A 214 -4.90 -12.90 31.11
C LYS A 214 -5.31 -12.79 29.64
N GLU A 215 -6.36 -12.05 29.33
CA GLU A 215 -6.86 -11.85 27.97
C GLU A 215 -5.86 -11.05 27.11
N VAL A 216 -5.36 -9.93 27.62
CA VAL A 216 -4.35 -9.11 26.92
C VAL A 216 -3.04 -9.91 26.75
N SER A 217 -2.61 -10.67 27.77
CA SER A 217 -1.43 -11.53 27.68
C SER A 217 -1.58 -12.58 26.57
N LYS A 218 -2.75 -13.20 26.45
CA LYS A 218 -3.04 -14.20 25.42
C LYS A 218 -3.06 -13.54 24.02
N SER A 219 -3.65 -12.37 23.91
CA SER A 219 -3.69 -11.58 22.67
C SER A 219 -2.28 -11.20 22.21
N LEU A 220 -1.43 -10.71 23.14
CA LEU A 220 -0.03 -10.40 22.85
C LEU A 220 0.73 -11.64 22.33
N GLN A 221 0.61 -12.76 23.04
CA GLN A 221 1.30 -14.00 22.64
C GLN A 221 0.82 -14.50 21.27
N SER A 222 -0.48 -14.41 21.00
CA SER A 222 -1.07 -14.80 19.72
C SER A 222 -0.60 -13.89 18.58
N THR A 223 -0.57 -12.57 18.81
CA THR A 223 -0.09 -11.60 17.82
C THR A 223 1.40 -11.81 17.52
N LEU A 224 2.24 -11.96 18.53
CA LEU A 224 3.67 -12.22 18.33
C LEU A 224 3.92 -13.55 17.60
N LYS A 225 3.11 -14.57 17.91
CA LYS A 225 3.19 -15.88 17.25
C LYS A 225 2.84 -15.81 15.76
N LEU A 226 1.95 -14.91 15.33
CA LEU A 226 1.69 -14.68 13.90
C LEU A 226 2.93 -14.22 13.14
N TYR A 227 3.83 -13.48 13.82
CA TYR A 227 5.13 -13.10 13.29
C TYR A 227 6.23 -14.12 13.52
N GLY A 228 5.92 -15.29 14.12
CA GLY A 228 6.90 -16.30 14.46
C GLY A 228 7.78 -15.96 15.67
N VAL A 229 7.43 -14.92 16.45
CA VAL A 229 8.13 -14.54 17.68
C VAL A 229 7.51 -15.26 18.86
N GLU A 230 8.34 -16.03 19.58
CA GLU A 230 7.92 -16.71 20.80
C GLU A 230 8.39 -15.94 22.03
N VAL A 231 7.45 -15.76 22.97
CA VAL A 231 7.71 -15.05 24.23
C VAL A 231 7.39 -15.92 25.43
N GLU A 232 8.16 -15.74 26.49
CA GLU A 232 7.92 -16.38 27.78
C GLU A 232 7.74 -15.33 28.88
N SER A 233 7.05 -15.71 29.93
CA SER A 233 6.81 -14.90 31.11
C SER A 233 7.03 -15.80 32.34
N PRO A 234 8.31 -16.03 32.73
CA PRO A 234 8.65 -16.99 33.78
C PRO A 234 8.06 -16.55 35.12
N PRO A 235 7.33 -17.46 35.81
CA PRO A 235 6.81 -17.18 37.13
C PRO A 235 7.98 -17.02 38.12
N PHE A 236 7.74 -16.24 39.18
CA PHE A 236 8.68 -15.85 40.22
C PHE A 236 9.80 -14.87 39.80
N PHE A 237 10.02 -14.65 38.51
CA PHE A 237 11.01 -13.72 37.97
C PHE A 237 10.43 -12.41 37.45
N GLN A 238 9.15 -12.16 37.70
CA GLN A 238 8.46 -11.00 37.15
C GLN A 238 9.06 -9.67 37.62
N HIS A 239 9.44 -9.61 38.91
CA HIS A 239 10.06 -8.41 39.46
C HIS A 239 11.46 -8.16 38.87
N GLU A 240 12.27 -9.17 38.81
CA GLU A 240 13.63 -9.10 38.27
C GLU A 240 13.59 -8.69 36.78
N LEU A 241 12.68 -9.25 35.99
CA LEU A 241 12.50 -8.86 34.59
C LEU A 241 12.00 -7.43 34.46
N PHE A 242 11.09 -7.01 35.37
CA PHE A 242 10.56 -5.67 35.37
C PHE A 242 11.64 -4.62 35.67
N GLU A 243 12.49 -4.87 36.66
CA GLU A 243 13.63 -4.00 36.98
C GLU A 243 14.70 -4.03 35.87
N PHE A 244 15.00 -5.25 35.37
CA PHE A 244 16.06 -5.45 34.38
C PHE A 244 15.78 -4.75 33.04
N ARG A 245 14.48 -4.62 32.63
CA ARG A 245 14.10 -4.00 31.36
C ARG A 245 14.60 -2.56 31.23
N THR A 246 14.82 -1.91 32.34
CA THR A 246 15.16 -0.49 32.42
C THR A 246 16.47 -0.20 33.15
N ASN A 247 17.21 -1.21 33.55
CA ASN A 247 18.50 -1.07 34.20
C ASN A 247 19.61 -1.54 33.26
N LEU A 248 20.68 -0.75 33.10
CA LEU A 248 21.89 -1.11 32.34
C LEU A 248 22.78 -2.16 33.05
N GLY A 249 22.37 -2.65 34.21
CA GLY A 249 23.08 -3.70 34.93
C GLY A 249 23.46 -4.89 34.05
N PRO A 250 24.25 -5.83 34.59
CA PRO A 250 24.75 -6.97 33.81
C PRO A 250 23.61 -7.72 33.15
N PHE A 251 23.83 -8.16 31.90
CA PHE A 251 22.88 -9.01 31.19
C PHE A 251 22.63 -10.27 32.03
N PHE A 252 21.37 -10.48 32.37
CA PHE A 252 20.93 -11.68 33.07
C PHE A 252 21.26 -12.95 32.27
N THR A 253 21.26 -14.08 32.94
CA THR A 253 21.38 -15.44 32.34
C THR A 253 20.20 -15.86 31.47
N LEU A 254 19.38 -14.91 31.00
CA LEU A 254 18.42 -15.17 29.93
C LEU A 254 19.18 -15.59 28.68
N LYS A 255 18.61 -16.51 27.94
CA LYS A 255 19.17 -16.98 26.67
C LYS A 255 19.36 -15.78 25.73
N ASN A 256 20.62 -15.41 25.52
CA ASN A 256 20.94 -14.29 24.65
C ASN A 256 20.56 -14.59 23.20
N THR A 257 19.79 -13.74 22.60
CA THR A 257 19.57 -13.78 21.16
C THR A 257 20.64 -12.92 20.48
N ILE A 258 21.22 -13.42 19.39
CA ILE A 258 22.29 -12.77 18.66
C ILE A 258 21.77 -12.38 17.27
N THR A 259 22.11 -11.19 16.83
CA THR A 259 21.80 -10.70 15.49
C THR A 259 22.86 -9.68 15.04
N THR A 260 22.69 -9.10 13.85
CA THR A 260 23.54 -8.00 13.39
C THR A 260 22.83 -6.66 13.55
N SER A 261 23.59 -5.57 13.54
CA SER A 261 23.04 -4.20 13.54
C SER A 261 22.11 -3.98 12.33
N THR A 262 22.45 -4.56 11.18
CA THR A 262 21.60 -4.50 9.97
C THR A 262 20.26 -5.21 10.16
N SER A 263 20.26 -6.43 10.71
CA SER A 263 19.04 -7.17 10.95
C SER A 263 18.20 -6.58 12.09
N ALA A 264 18.86 -5.97 13.09
CA ALA A 264 18.18 -5.35 14.24
C ALA A 264 17.33 -4.13 13.88
N ARG A 265 17.48 -3.56 12.70
CA ARG A 265 16.64 -2.43 12.23
C ARG A 265 15.14 -2.75 12.24
N VAL A 266 14.75 -4.02 12.14
CA VAL A 266 13.35 -4.47 12.22
C VAL A 266 12.71 -4.20 13.59
N PHE A 267 13.53 -4.03 14.64
CA PHE A 267 13.07 -3.69 15.99
C PHE A 267 12.82 -2.19 16.18
N TYR A 268 12.95 -1.39 15.12
CA TYR A 268 12.56 0.02 15.20
C TYR A 268 11.04 0.12 15.39
N PRO A 269 10.57 0.64 16.54
CA PRO A 269 9.17 0.55 16.90
C PRO A 269 8.28 1.64 16.28
N PHE A 270 8.89 2.68 15.69
CA PHE A 270 8.21 3.91 15.31
C PHE A 270 8.16 4.14 13.81
N ILE A 271 8.16 3.08 13.00
CA ILE A 271 7.93 3.25 11.57
C ILE A 271 6.55 3.86 11.39
N LYS A 272 6.51 5.07 10.88
CA LYS A 272 5.28 5.67 10.37
C LYS A 272 5.24 5.56 8.86
N GLU A 273 4.13 5.05 8.38
CA GLU A 273 3.81 5.05 6.96
C GLU A 273 2.84 6.20 6.70
N THR A 274 3.36 7.38 6.36
CA THR A 274 2.51 8.52 6.03
C THR A 274 2.60 8.83 4.55
N LEU A 275 1.47 9.16 3.96
CA LEU A 275 1.39 9.75 2.64
C LEU A 275 0.42 10.91 2.72
N THR A 276 0.97 12.13 2.85
CA THR A 276 0.15 13.34 2.90
C THR A 276 0.61 14.29 1.82
N GLU A 277 -0.13 14.35 0.71
CA GLU A 277 0.18 15.18 -0.44
C GLU A 277 -0.74 16.37 -0.51
N GLU A 278 -0.16 17.56 -0.70
CA GLU A 278 -0.92 18.78 -0.87
C GLU A 278 -1.84 18.69 -2.10
N GLY A 279 -3.11 19.07 -1.94
CA GLY A 279 -4.12 18.96 -2.98
C GLY A 279 -4.65 17.54 -3.20
N GLY A 280 -4.18 16.58 -2.42
CA GLY A 280 -4.60 15.19 -2.48
C GLY A 280 -6.00 14.93 -1.94
N VAL A 281 -6.40 13.68 -2.06
CA VAL A 281 -7.69 13.14 -1.62
C VAL A 281 -7.44 12.24 -0.42
N PHE A 282 -8.15 12.47 0.68
CA PHE A 282 -8.12 11.58 1.83
C PHE A 282 -8.70 10.22 1.44
N LEU A 283 -7.93 9.14 1.63
CA LEU A 283 -8.39 7.78 1.36
C LEU A 283 -8.77 7.03 2.64
N GLY A 284 -8.04 7.26 3.71
CA GLY A 284 -8.20 6.53 4.95
C GLY A 284 -6.97 6.66 5.83
N PHE A 285 -6.64 5.59 6.53
CA PHE A 285 -5.50 5.57 7.44
C PHE A 285 -4.51 4.49 7.02
N SER A 286 -3.23 4.75 7.25
CA SER A 286 -2.18 3.76 7.06
C SER A 286 -2.29 2.62 8.07
N SER A 287 -1.48 1.57 7.91
CA SER A 287 -1.35 0.50 8.91
C SER A 287 -0.91 1.03 10.27
N THR A 288 -0.25 2.19 10.30
CA THR A 288 0.23 2.88 11.51
C THR A 288 -0.78 3.90 12.08
N GLY A 289 -1.97 4.01 11.47
CA GLY A 289 -3.03 4.92 11.94
C GLY A 289 -2.89 6.37 11.45
N ASP A 290 -1.91 6.66 10.61
CA ASP A 290 -1.71 7.99 10.05
C ASP A 290 -2.64 8.25 8.87
N PRO A 291 -3.10 9.49 8.65
CA PRO A 291 -3.97 9.81 7.51
C PRO A 291 -3.22 9.64 6.19
N VAL A 292 -3.88 8.98 5.24
CA VAL A 292 -3.39 8.84 3.87
C VAL A 292 -4.15 9.82 2.98
N VAL A 293 -3.44 10.86 2.54
CA VAL A 293 -3.92 11.88 1.61
C VAL A 293 -3.08 11.82 0.34
N PHE A 294 -3.68 11.45 -0.75
CA PHE A 294 -2.98 11.04 -1.96
C PHE A 294 -3.47 11.84 -3.18
N ASP A 295 -2.53 12.28 -4.01
CA ASP A 295 -2.80 12.99 -5.26
C ASP A 295 -2.37 12.15 -6.48
N PRO A 296 -3.31 11.57 -7.26
CA PRO A 296 -2.97 10.76 -8.42
C PRO A 296 -2.24 11.56 -9.52
N TYR A 297 -2.39 12.90 -9.53
CA TYR A 297 -1.78 13.76 -10.54
C TYR A 297 -0.32 14.12 -10.25
N ARG A 298 0.22 13.71 -9.11
CA ARG A 298 1.66 13.83 -8.78
C ARG A 298 2.50 12.67 -9.33
N ARG A 299 1.90 11.74 -10.08
CA ARG A 299 2.56 10.53 -10.58
C ARG A 299 3.18 10.73 -11.97
N GLN A 300 4.05 9.78 -12.34
CA GLN A 300 4.70 9.78 -13.66
C GLN A 300 3.69 9.65 -14.80
N ASN A 301 2.63 8.87 -14.57
CA ASN A 301 1.46 8.78 -15.43
C ASN A 301 0.20 8.81 -14.59
N TYR A 302 -0.94 9.02 -15.25
CA TYR A 302 -2.25 9.14 -14.61
C TYR A 302 -3.08 7.86 -14.79
N LEU A 303 -2.40 6.70 -14.76
CA LEU A 303 -3.03 5.39 -14.70
C LEU A 303 -3.12 4.94 -13.25
N MET A 304 -4.34 4.67 -12.81
CA MET A 304 -4.64 4.16 -11.48
C MET A 304 -5.44 2.86 -11.58
N LEU A 305 -5.06 1.87 -10.79
CA LEU A 305 -5.76 0.58 -10.71
C LEU A 305 -6.34 0.40 -9.31
N ILE A 306 -7.52 -0.23 -9.23
CA ILE A 306 -8.07 -0.77 -8.00
C ILE A 306 -8.35 -2.25 -8.23
N LEU A 307 -7.59 -3.09 -7.54
CA LEU A 307 -7.60 -4.54 -7.70
C LEU A 307 -8.03 -5.21 -6.40
N GLY A 308 -8.91 -6.20 -6.48
CA GLY A 308 -9.33 -6.95 -5.30
C GLY A 308 -10.47 -7.92 -5.61
N GLU A 309 -10.58 -9.00 -4.88
CA GLU A 309 -11.66 -9.98 -5.03
C GLU A 309 -13.04 -9.42 -4.70
N THR A 310 -14.09 -10.18 -4.99
CA THR A 310 -15.46 -9.82 -4.61
C THR A 310 -15.58 -9.66 -3.09
N GLY A 311 -16.25 -8.58 -2.66
CA GLY A 311 -16.40 -8.26 -1.23
C GLY A 311 -15.15 -7.65 -0.57
N SER A 312 -14.06 -7.40 -1.29
CA SER A 312 -12.87 -6.72 -0.76
C SER A 312 -13.05 -5.20 -0.52
N GLY A 313 -14.16 -4.62 -0.98
CA GLY A 313 -14.44 -3.18 -0.83
C GLY A 313 -14.05 -2.31 -2.02
N LYS A 314 -13.74 -2.89 -3.20
CA LYS A 314 -13.35 -2.14 -4.42
C LYS A 314 -14.31 -1.02 -4.80
N SER A 315 -15.59 -1.35 -5.03
CA SER A 315 -16.59 -0.37 -5.46
C SER A 315 -16.77 0.74 -4.42
N MET A 316 -16.72 0.41 -3.12
CA MET A 316 -16.77 1.42 -2.04
C MET A 316 -15.55 2.33 -2.05
N THR A 317 -14.36 1.76 -2.23
CA THR A 317 -13.10 2.51 -2.34
C THR A 317 -13.10 3.44 -3.55
N ALA A 318 -13.51 2.94 -4.71
CA ALA A 318 -13.58 3.72 -5.93
C ALA A 318 -14.61 4.85 -5.84
N LYS A 319 -15.81 4.55 -5.31
CA LYS A 319 -16.87 5.56 -5.09
C LYS A 319 -16.42 6.67 -4.14
N ALA A 320 -15.74 6.30 -3.04
CA ALA A 320 -15.18 7.27 -2.09
C ALA A 320 -14.09 8.12 -2.75
N PHE A 321 -13.16 7.50 -3.46
CA PHE A 321 -12.10 8.20 -4.17
C PHE A 321 -12.65 9.19 -5.20
N LEU A 322 -13.55 8.74 -6.08
CA LEU A 322 -14.14 9.56 -7.14
C LEU A 322 -14.95 10.74 -6.58
N SER A 323 -15.79 10.51 -5.56
CA SER A 323 -16.60 11.56 -4.94
C SER A 323 -15.74 12.61 -4.25
N ARG A 324 -14.71 12.20 -3.53
CA ARG A 324 -13.76 13.09 -2.84
C ARG A 324 -12.89 13.86 -3.85
N LEU A 325 -12.45 13.20 -4.93
CA LEU A 325 -11.71 13.83 -6.01
C LEU A 325 -12.56 14.88 -6.72
N TYR A 326 -13.83 14.57 -7.02
CA TYR A 326 -14.77 15.54 -7.56
C TYR A 326 -15.00 16.72 -6.61
N ALA A 327 -15.24 16.46 -5.33
CA ALA A 327 -15.40 17.50 -4.33
C ALA A 327 -14.19 18.45 -4.27
N ARG A 328 -12.99 17.90 -4.38
CA ARG A 328 -11.73 18.63 -4.27
C ARG A 328 -11.37 19.42 -5.53
N ARG A 329 -11.53 18.81 -6.72
CA ARG A 329 -11.02 19.36 -7.99
C ARG A 329 -12.08 19.76 -8.99
N LYS A 330 -13.33 19.36 -8.79
CA LYS A 330 -14.43 19.58 -9.76
C LYS A 330 -14.09 19.03 -11.16
N SER A 331 -13.23 18.03 -11.24
CA SER A 331 -12.89 17.36 -12.49
C SER A 331 -14.12 16.66 -13.07
N ARG A 332 -14.27 16.71 -14.39
CA ARG A 332 -15.33 15.94 -15.06
C ARG A 332 -15.05 14.43 -14.88
N ILE A 333 -16.10 13.67 -14.62
CA ILE A 333 -16.00 12.23 -14.41
C ILE A 333 -16.83 11.52 -15.48
N PHE A 334 -16.19 10.61 -16.19
CA PHE A 334 -16.81 9.71 -17.15
C PHE A 334 -16.66 8.28 -16.67
N GLY A 335 -17.76 7.55 -16.64
CA GLY A 335 -17.77 6.19 -16.12
C GLY A 335 -18.35 5.18 -17.08
N ILE A 336 -17.64 4.07 -17.27
CA ILE A 336 -18.16 2.85 -17.89
C ILE A 336 -18.49 1.90 -16.75
N ASP A 337 -19.78 1.65 -16.57
CA ASP A 337 -20.35 0.99 -15.39
C ASP A 337 -21.25 -0.20 -15.82
N PRO A 338 -20.66 -1.36 -16.14
CA PRO A 338 -21.39 -2.51 -16.65
C PRO A 338 -22.52 -3.04 -15.75
N GLU A 339 -22.40 -2.80 -14.44
CA GLU A 339 -23.37 -3.27 -13.44
C GLU A 339 -24.28 -2.15 -12.89
N SER A 340 -24.16 -0.92 -13.42
CA SER A 340 -24.91 0.27 -12.99
C SER A 340 -24.84 0.54 -11.48
N GLU A 341 -23.68 0.27 -10.88
CA GLU A 341 -23.44 0.53 -9.45
C GLU A 341 -23.15 2.00 -9.14
N TYR A 342 -22.49 2.71 -10.07
CA TYR A 342 -22.09 4.12 -9.93
C TYR A 342 -23.17 5.07 -10.43
N SER A 343 -24.02 4.63 -11.34
CA SER A 343 -25.11 5.44 -11.85
C SER A 343 -26.04 5.90 -10.73
N LYS A 344 -26.25 5.08 -9.70
CA LYS A 344 -27.06 5.42 -8.52
C LYS A 344 -26.52 6.61 -7.72
N ILE A 345 -25.22 6.86 -7.79
CA ILE A 345 -24.53 7.92 -7.07
C ILE A 345 -23.96 9.00 -8.00
N ALA A 346 -24.41 9.02 -9.27
CA ALA A 346 -23.93 9.98 -10.27
C ALA A 346 -24.03 11.44 -9.80
N ASP A 347 -25.06 11.76 -9.01
CA ASP A 347 -25.24 13.10 -8.42
C ASP A 347 -24.05 13.51 -7.52
N CYS A 348 -23.38 12.56 -6.85
CA CYS A 348 -22.19 12.83 -6.04
C CYS A 348 -21.00 13.31 -6.88
N PHE A 349 -21.00 13.04 -8.18
CA PHE A 349 -19.99 13.42 -9.15
C PHE A 349 -20.45 14.58 -10.04
N GLY A 350 -21.65 15.11 -9.80
CA GLY A 350 -22.28 16.06 -10.71
C GLY A 350 -22.45 15.50 -12.11
N ALA A 351 -22.71 14.19 -12.23
CA ALA A 351 -22.75 13.48 -13.48
C ALA A 351 -24.19 13.22 -13.96
N GLN A 352 -24.39 13.31 -15.26
CA GLN A 352 -25.59 12.83 -15.92
C GLN A 352 -25.58 11.29 -15.94
N ARG A 353 -26.73 10.67 -15.73
CA ARG A 353 -26.92 9.22 -15.89
C ARG A 353 -27.36 8.92 -17.30
N VAL A 354 -26.72 7.93 -17.90
CA VAL A 354 -27.14 7.35 -19.16
C VAL A 354 -27.24 5.85 -18.94
N GLU A 355 -28.45 5.36 -18.69
CA GLU A 355 -28.69 3.90 -18.60
C GLU A 355 -28.90 3.37 -20.01
N ILE A 356 -27.95 2.56 -20.45
CA ILE A 356 -27.93 1.96 -21.78
C ILE A 356 -28.81 0.72 -21.76
N SER A 357 -29.69 0.64 -22.75
CA SER A 357 -30.48 -0.53 -23.08
C SER A 357 -30.32 -0.86 -24.55
N GLU A 358 -30.75 -2.06 -24.98
CA GLU A 358 -30.64 -2.49 -26.36
C GLU A 358 -31.50 -1.67 -27.33
N ASP A 359 -32.48 -0.93 -26.79
CA ASP A 359 -33.38 -0.06 -27.59
C ASP A 359 -32.93 1.42 -27.57
N LEU A 360 -31.97 1.80 -26.74
CA LEU A 360 -31.55 3.21 -26.58
C LEU A 360 -30.67 3.65 -27.74
N LYS A 361 -31.05 4.74 -28.38
CA LYS A 361 -30.26 5.39 -29.46
C LYS A 361 -29.22 6.30 -28.86
N LEU A 362 -27.93 5.90 -28.98
CA LEU A 362 -26.80 6.55 -28.29
C LEU A 362 -26.09 7.64 -29.11
N GLY A 363 -26.21 7.61 -30.45
CA GLY A 363 -25.51 8.55 -31.31
C GLY A 363 -24.00 8.41 -31.33
N LEU A 364 -23.47 7.23 -31.03
CA LEU A 364 -22.04 6.96 -30.99
C LEU A 364 -21.49 6.51 -32.35
N ASP A 365 -21.97 7.12 -33.44
CA ASP A 365 -21.40 6.86 -34.77
C ASP A 365 -19.96 7.42 -34.83
N PRO A 366 -18.93 6.56 -34.98
CA PRO A 366 -17.56 6.98 -34.92
C PRO A 366 -17.15 7.89 -36.09
N LEU A 367 -17.80 7.78 -37.24
CA LEU A 367 -17.51 8.65 -38.39
C LEU A 367 -18.12 10.04 -38.21
N LEU A 368 -19.36 10.13 -37.70
CA LEU A 368 -20.01 11.39 -37.39
C LEU A 368 -19.39 12.11 -36.18
N LEU A 369 -18.83 11.35 -35.24
CA LEU A 369 -18.07 11.89 -34.11
C LEU A 369 -16.67 12.39 -34.48
N GLY A 370 -16.25 12.21 -35.74
CA GLY A 370 -14.94 12.64 -36.22
C GLY A 370 -13.77 11.82 -35.69
N ILE A 371 -14.02 10.56 -35.29
CA ILE A 371 -12.96 9.63 -34.93
C ILE A 371 -12.16 9.34 -36.22
N ASP A 372 -10.83 9.29 -36.09
CA ASP A 372 -9.99 9.02 -37.27
C ASP A 372 -10.33 7.66 -37.90
N LYS A 373 -10.37 7.62 -39.22
CA LYS A 373 -10.85 6.47 -39.99
C LYS A 373 -10.00 5.21 -39.81
N VAL A 374 -8.73 5.35 -39.43
CA VAL A 374 -7.85 4.20 -39.15
C VAL A 374 -8.30 3.55 -37.83
N THR A 375 -8.53 4.36 -36.81
CA THR A 375 -9.04 3.90 -35.52
C THR A 375 -10.43 3.27 -35.69
N VAL A 376 -11.31 3.87 -36.50
CA VAL A 376 -12.64 3.30 -36.81
C VAL A 376 -12.49 1.92 -37.46
N ALA A 377 -11.62 1.78 -38.46
CA ALA A 377 -11.38 0.48 -39.11
C ALA A 377 -10.88 -0.58 -38.12
N ASP A 378 -10.01 -0.16 -37.21
CA ASP A 378 -9.48 -1.06 -36.18
C ASP A 378 -10.56 -1.51 -35.19
N VAL A 379 -11.40 -0.59 -34.71
CA VAL A 379 -12.53 -0.91 -33.82
C VAL A 379 -13.52 -1.84 -34.52
N LEU A 380 -13.94 -1.52 -35.75
CA LEU A 380 -14.88 -2.36 -36.50
C LEU A 380 -14.29 -3.75 -36.77
N SER A 381 -12.99 -3.82 -37.10
CA SER A 381 -12.34 -5.11 -37.37
C SER A 381 -12.34 -6.02 -36.14
N GLU A 382 -12.13 -5.46 -34.97
CA GLU A 382 -12.11 -6.23 -33.73
C GLU A 382 -13.51 -6.63 -33.27
N VAL A 383 -14.42 -5.66 -33.24
CA VAL A 383 -15.78 -5.87 -32.73
C VAL A 383 -16.57 -6.83 -33.62
N TYR A 384 -16.44 -6.67 -34.93
CA TYR A 384 -17.18 -7.52 -35.91
C TYR A 384 -16.35 -8.68 -36.47
N GLY A 385 -15.15 -8.90 -35.95
CA GLY A 385 -14.34 -10.05 -36.33
C GLY A 385 -13.87 -10.05 -37.77
N VAL A 386 -13.58 -8.88 -38.37
CA VAL A 386 -13.12 -8.80 -39.78
C VAL A 386 -11.73 -9.44 -39.89
N PRO A 387 -11.54 -10.47 -40.74
CA PRO A 387 -10.29 -11.17 -40.91
C PRO A 387 -9.12 -10.26 -41.29
N ARG A 388 -7.91 -10.63 -40.88
CA ARG A 388 -6.70 -9.83 -41.12
C ARG A 388 -6.48 -9.48 -42.58
N GLU A 389 -6.84 -10.40 -43.48
CA GLU A 389 -6.71 -10.26 -44.93
C GLU A 389 -7.61 -9.14 -45.48
N LEU A 390 -8.75 -8.92 -44.87
CA LEU A 390 -9.73 -7.90 -45.28
C LEU A 390 -9.54 -6.53 -44.59
N GLN A 391 -8.76 -6.45 -43.52
CA GLN A 391 -8.54 -5.18 -42.79
C GLN A 391 -7.92 -4.07 -43.67
N PRO A 392 -6.93 -4.33 -44.53
CA PRO A 392 -6.41 -3.28 -45.43
C PRO A 392 -7.48 -2.77 -46.39
N ARG A 393 -8.37 -3.64 -46.83
CA ARG A 393 -9.50 -3.26 -47.71
C ARG A 393 -10.50 -2.39 -46.95
N LEU A 394 -10.87 -2.80 -45.74
CA LEU A 394 -11.77 -2.01 -44.87
C LEU A 394 -11.19 -0.59 -44.63
N ARG A 395 -9.91 -0.48 -44.32
CA ARG A 395 -9.25 0.82 -44.18
C ARG A 395 -9.32 1.65 -45.44
N LYS A 396 -9.05 1.06 -46.61
CA LYS A 396 -9.10 1.74 -47.91
C LYS A 396 -10.48 2.26 -48.24
N GLU A 397 -11.53 1.42 -48.03
CA GLU A 397 -12.89 1.80 -48.31
C GLU A 397 -13.38 2.91 -47.36
N LEU A 398 -13.09 2.80 -46.04
CA LEU A 398 -13.39 3.85 -45.05
C LEU A 398 -12.70 5.19 -45.36
N MET A 399 -11.44 5.17 -45.76
CA MET A 399 -10.70 6.39 -46.10
C MET A 399 -11.38 7.20 -47.22
N ASN A 400 -12.00 6.50 -48.19
CA ASN A 400 -12.66 7.11 -49.33
C ASN A 400 -14.18 7.36 -49.11
N PHE A 401 -14.71 6.93 -47.96
CA PHE A 401 -16.12 7.07 -47.66
C PHE A 401 -16.42 8.31 -46.83
N ASN A 402 -17.52 9.00 -47.14
CA ASN A 402 -18.05 10.12 -46.35
C ASN A 402 -19.51 9.84 -46.05
N GLY A 403 -19.85 9.72 -44.78
CA GLY A 403 -21.20 9.39 -44.31
C GLY A 403 -21.13 8.77 -42.90
N ASP A 404 -22.25 8.17 -42.52
CA ASP A 404 -22.37 7.45 -41.25
C ASP A 404 -21.99 5.99 -41.41
N ILE A 405 -21.81 5.29 -40.27
CA ILE A 405 -21.36 3.90 -40.25
C ILE A 405 -22.39 2.93 -40.81
N LEU A 406 -23.69 3.22 -40.66
CA LEU A 406 -24.75 2.36 -41.17
C LEU A 406 -24.74 2.39 -42.68
N THR A 407 -24.70 3.59 -43.27
CA THR A 407 -24.60 3.76 -44.74
C THR A 407 -23.31 3.10 -45.27
N PHE A 408 -22.21 3.18 -44.53
CA PHE A 408 -20.97 2.48 -44.90
C PHE A 408 -21.15 0.95 -44.93
N ALA A 409 -21.75 0.40 -43.87
CA ALA A 409 -21.94 -1.05 -43.72
C ALA A 409 -22.87 -1.62 -44.84
N GLU A 410 -23.85 -0.84 -45.28
CA GLU A 410 -24.74 -1.21 -46.39
C GLU A 410 -24.06 -1.14 -47.76
N ASN A 411 -23.13 -0.22 -47.97
CA ASN A 411 -22.56 0.08 -49.27
C ASN A 411 -21.13 -0.43 -49.49
N CYS A 412 -20.49 -0.99 -48.45
CA CYS A 412 -19.16 -1.57 -48.58
C CYS A 412 -19.13 -2.82 -49.47
N SER A 413 -17.93 -3.26 -49.82
CA SER A 413 -17.78 -4.47 -50.67
C SER A 413 -18.44 -5.70 -50.07
N PRO A 414 -18.97 -6.62 -50.92
CA PRO A 414 -19.70 -7.79 -50.43
C PRO A 414 -18.95 -8.66 -49.41
N GLU A 415 -17.63 -8.73 -49.55
CA GLU A 415 -16.77 -9.49 -48.64
C GLU A 415 -16.69 -8.84 -47.25
N LEU A 416 -16.81 -7.53 -47.14
CA LEU A 416 -16.85 -6.78 -45.86
C LEU A 416 -18.26 -6.75 -45.29
N ARG A 417 -19.27 -6.61 -46.15
CA ARG A 417 -20.67 -6.47 -45.75
C ARG A 417 -21.12 -7.59 -44.84
N ARG A 418 -20.79 -8.86 -45.14
CA ARG A 418 -21.14 -10.02 -44.31
C ARG A 418 -20.64 -9.93 -42.84
N TYR A 419 -19.58 -9.17 -42.58
CA TYR A 419 -19.08 -8.95 -41.22
C TYR A 419 -19.70 -7.72 -40.58
N LEU A 420 -20.05 -6.70 -41.38
CA LEU A 420 -20.61 -5.46 -40.90
C LEU A 420 -22.14 -5.40 -40.89
N GLU A 421 -22.82 -6.41 -41.48
CA GLU A 421 -24.27 -6.50 -41.45
C GLU A 421 -24.87 -6.37 -40.03
N PRO A 422 -24.29 -6.98 -38.96
CA PRO A 422 -24.80 -6.78 -37.61
C PRO A 422 -24.87 -5.30 -37.19
N ALA A 423 -23.98 -4.43 -37.68
CA ALA A 423 -24.03 -3.02 -37.40
C ALA A 423 -25.31 -2.32 -37.86
N THR A 424 -25.96 -2.85 -38.90
CA THR A 424 -27.17 -2.26 -39.52
C THR A 424 -28.48 -2.64 -38.85
N VAL A 425 -28.44 -3.61 -37.92
CA VAL A 425 -29.63 -4.10 -37.24
C VAL A 425 -29.56 -3.88 -35.74
N PRO A 426 -30.69 -3.68 -35.01
CA PRO A 426 -30.69 -3.63 -33.56
C PRO A 426 -30.15 -4.94 -32.93
N PRO A 427 -29.44 -4.84 -31.79
CA PRO A 427 -29.23 -3.64 -31.00
C PRO A 427 -28.07 -2.75 -31.45
N ASP A 428 -27.16 -3.21 -32.32
CA ASP A 428 -25.94 -2.49 -32.70
C ASP A 428 -26.26 -1.17 -33.41
N SER A 429 -27.22 -1.14 -34.34
CA SER A 429 -27.63 0.07 -35.06
C SER A 429 -28.14 1.18 -34.12
N ASN A 430 -28.72 0.81 -32.97
CA ASN A 430 -29.16 1.78 -31.97
C ASN A 430 -27.98 2.51 -31.29
N ILE A 431 -26.83 1.87 -31.21
CA ILE A 431 -25.62 2.50 -30.65
C ILE A 431 -25.14 3.66 -31.53
N TYR A 432 -25.22 3.48 -32.84
CA TYR A 432 -24.77 4.47 -33.83
C TYR A 432 -25.77 5.59 -34.07
N THR A 433 -27.07 5.34 -33.87
CA THR A 433 -28.12 6.33 -34.13
C THR A 433 -28.44 7.18 -32.92
N GLY A 434 -28.95 8.41 -33.14
CA GLY A 434 -29.37 9.32 -32.06
C GLY A 434 -28.47 10.52 -31.89
N LYS A 435 -28.42 11.06 -30.66
CA LYS A 435 -27.56 12.20 -30.30
C LYS A 435 -26.48 11.71 -29.34
N PRO A 436 -25.21 12.06 -29.59
CA PRO A 436 -24.13 11.68 -28.69
C PRO A 436 -24.27 12.39 -27.35
N PRO A 437 -23.79 11.79 -26.25
CA PRO A 437 -23.77 12.42 -24.94
C PRO A 437 -22.87 13.66 -24.92
N GLU A 438 -23.27 14.67 -24.14
CA GLU A 438 -22.51 15.92 -24.02
C GLU A 438 -21.25 15.70 -23.19
N VAL A 439 -20.07 15.72 -23.81
CA VAL A 439 -18.77 15.64 -23.11
C VAL A 439 -18.40 16.88 -22.31
N GLY A 440 -19.23 17.94 -22.35
CA GLY A 440 -19.08 19.14 -21.52
C GLY A 440 -19.34 18.90 -20.02
N LYS A 441 -20.12 17.86 -19.70
CA LYS A 441 -20.51 17.48 -18.33
C LYS A 441 -19.96 16.09 -17.99
N SER A 442 -19.97 15.75 -16.69
CA SER A 442 -19.70 14.38 -16.24
C SER A 442 -20.84 13.45 -16.69
N VAL A 443 -20.50 12.21 -17.10
CA VAL A 443 -21.49 11.22 -17.56
C VAL A 443 -21.12 9.84 -17.05
N ILE A 444 -22.07 9.13 -16.48
CA ILE A 444 -21.95 7.71 -16.09
C ILE A 444 -22.82 6.86 -17.01
N PHE A 445 -22.20 5.93 -17.69
CA PHE A 445 -22.84 4.99 -18.62
C PHE A 445 -23.10 3.66 -17.92
N GLY A 446 -24.32 3.48 -17.42
CA GLY A 446 -24.79 2.22 -16.83
C GLY A 446 -25.21 1.24 -17.92
N MET A 447 -24.86 -0.05 -17.77
CA MET A 447 -25.12 -1.07 -18.80
C MET A 447 -25.77 -2.33 -18.22
N ARG A 448 -26.41 -2.24 -17.06
CA ARG A 448 -27.04 -3.42 -16.42
C ARG A 448 -28.09 -4.08 -17.32
N ASP A 449 -28.89 -3.27 -18.02
CA ASP A 449 -29.98 -3.75 -18.83
C ASP A 449 -29.55 -4.26 -20.22
N VAL A 450 -28.26 -4.13 -20.54
CA VAL A 450 -27.66 -4.71 -21.75
C VAL A 450 -27.32 -6.17 -21.48
N ARG A 451 -27.98 -7.11 -22.13
CA ARG A 451 -27.73 -8.56 -21.99
C ARG A 451 -26.53 -9.04 -22.81
N SER A 452 -26.38 -8.45 -23.99
CA SER A 452 -25.31 -8.82 -24.91
C SER A 452 -23.95 -8.29 -24.45
N THR A 453 -23.01 -9.20 -24.19
CA THR A 453 -21.61 -8.84 -23.92
C THR A 453 -20.99 -8.10 -25.11
N HIS A 454 -21.35 -8.47 -26.34
CA HIS A 454 -20.91 -7.80 -27.55
C HIS A 454 -21.29 -6.30 -27.52
N VAL A 455 -22.58 -6.01 -27.23
CA VAL A 455 -23.09 -4.62 -27.14
C VAL A 455 -22.39 -3.84 -26.03
N LYS A 456 -22.15 -4.45 -24.86
CA LYS A 456 -21.37 -3.82 -23.78
C LYS A 456 -19.97 -3.43 -24.26
N ILE A 457 -19.29 -4.33 -24.94
CA ILE A 457 -17.94 -4.14 -25.47
C ILE A 457 -17.93 -3.04 -26.56
N LEU A 458 -18.82 -3.14 -27.55
CA LEU A 458 -18.92 -2.16 -28.62
C LEU A 458 -19.15 -0.75 -28.05
N THR A 459 -20.11 -0.61 -27.15
CA THR A 459 -20.45 0.67 -26.51
C THR A 459 -19.26 1.23 -25.71
N ALA A 460 -18.62 0.40 -24.88
CA ALA A 460 -17.47 0.80 -24.09
C ALA A 460 -16.29 1.24 -24.98
N THR A 461 -16.08 0.54 -26.10
CA THR A 461 -15.02 0.87 -27.06
C THR A 461 -15.26 2.23 -27.71
N LEU A 462 -16.48 2.46 -28.19
CA LEU A 462 -16.86 3.72 -28.85
C LEU A 462 -16.81 4.90 -27.87
N ILE A 463 -17.34 4.75 -26.66
CA ILE A 463 -17.27 5.78 -25.61
C ILE A 463 -15.82 6.09 -25.27
N SER A 464 -15.00 5.09 -25.01
CA SER A 464 -13.59 5.29 -24.65
C SER A 464 -12.80 5.98 -25.74
N THR A 465 -13.01 5.56 -27.00
CA THR A 465 -12.35 6.14 -28.17
C THR A 465 -12.78 7.59 -28.39
N TYR A 466 -14.08 7.86 -28.27
CA TYR A 466 -14.62 9.22 -28.39
C TYR A 466 -14.07 10.16 -27.29
N LEU A 467 -14.08 9.71 -26.05
CA LEU A 467 -13.52 10.47 -24.93
C LEU A 467 -12.02 10.70 -25.08
N ALA A 468 -11.25 9.68 -25.49
CA ALA A 468 -9.81 9.79 -25.70
C ALA A 468 -9.41 10.85 -26.73
N GLN A 469 -10.24 11.08 -27.75
CA GLN A 469 -9.99 12.08 -28.79
C GLN A 469 -10.55 13.47 -28.46
N THR A 470 -11.65 13.52 -27.71
CA THR A 470 -12.39 14.76 -27.48
C THR A 470 -11.99 15.49 -26.20
N LEU A 471 -11.45 14.77 -25.20
CA LEU A 471 -11.10 15.38 -23.93
C LEU A 471 -9.79 16.19 -24.03
N ASN A 472 -9.95 17.52 -23.92
CA ASN A 472 -8.87 18.50 -23.93
C ASN A 472 -8.72 19.25 -22.59
N LYS A 473 -9.48 18.88 -21.57
CA LYS A 473 -9.47 19.46 -20.22
C LYS A 473 -9.36 18.35 -19.18
N PRO A 474 -8.85 18.64 -17.97
CA PRO A 474 -8.75 17.66 -16.91
C PRO A 474 -10.05 16.90 -16.68
N ALA A 475 -9.97 15.57 -16.67
CA ALA A 475 -11.10 14.69 -16.50
C ALA A 475 -10.66 13.36 -15.87
N VAL A 476 -11.61 12.58 -15.42
CA VAL A 476 -11.42 11.19 -14.98
C VAL A 476 -12.24 10.29 -15.88
N LEU A 477 -11.62 9.28 -16.45
CA LEU A 477 -12.32 8.15 -17.06
C LEU A 477 -12.13 6.94 -16.15
N PHE A 478 -13.22 6.39 -15.63
CA PHE A 478 -13.14 5.11 -14.93
C PHE A 478 -13.88 4.00 -15.69
N VAL A 479 -13.35 2.81 -15.55
CA VAL A 479 -13.93 1.57 -16.08
C VAL A 479 -14.06 0.59 -14.94
N ASP A 480 -15.29 0.23 -14.60
CA ASP A 480 -15.55 -0.84 -13.64
C ASP A 480 -15.69 -2.19 -14.35
N GLU A 481 -15.50 -3.27 -13.60
CA GLU A 481 -15.48 -4.64 -14.13
C GLU A 481 -14.59 -4.80 -15.38
N GLY A 482 -13.40 -4.21 -15.31
CA GLY A 482 -12.45 -4.11 -16.43
C GLY A 482 -12.09 -5.46 -17.08
N TRP A 483 -12.22 -6.59 -16.34
CA TRP A 483 -12.00 -7.93 -16.86
C TRP A 483 -12.90 -8.27 -18.06
N LEU A 484 -14.09 -7.64 -18.19
CA LEU A 484 -14.98 -7.83 -19.34
C LEU A 484 -14.33 -7.41 -20.65
N PHE A 485 -13.40 -6.47 -20.60
CA PHE A 485 -12.82 -5.83 -21.77
C PHE A 485 -11.43 -6.38 -22.14
N ILE A 486 -10.82 -7.18 -21.28
CA ILE A 486 -9.43 -7.65 -21.43
C ILE A 486 -9.23 -8.53 -22.67
N LYS A 487 -10.27 -9.28 -23.05
CA LYS A 487 -10.23 -10.15 -24.23
C LYS A 487 -10.26 -9.38 -25.57
N MET A 488 -10.27 -8.05 -25.51
CA MET A 488 -10.31 -7.16 -26.68
C MET A 488 -8.99 -6.39 -26.80
N PRO A 489 -7.96 -6.92 -27.51
CA PRO A 489 -6.63 -6.30 -27.56
C PRO A 489 -6.64 -4.84 -28.04
N LYS A 490 -7.52 -4.50 -28.99
CA LYS A 490 -7.58 -3.11 -29.49
C LYS A 490 -8.22 -2.14 -28.50
N LEU A 491 -9.27 -2.56 -27.76
CA LEU A 491 -9.81 -1.77 -26.67
C LEU A 491 -8.77 -1.59 -25.55
N MET A 492 -8.05 -2.64 -25.20
CA MET A 492 -6.94 -2.54 -24.28
C MET A 492 -5.86 -1.59 -24.81
N GLY A 493 -5.57 -1.58 -26.11
CA GLY A 493 -4.71 -0.61 -26.77
C GLY A 493 -5.24 0.83 -26.68
N VAL A 494 -6.56 1.05 -26.74
CA VAL A 494 -7.19 2.35 -26.48
C VAL A 494 -6.96 2.76 -25.03
N PHE A 495 -7.18 1.87 -24.07
CA PHE A 495 -6.96 2.14 -22.65
C PHE A 495 -5.48 2.44 -22.35
N GLU A 496 -4.55 1.69 -22.95
CA GLU A 496 -3.12 1.97 -22.85
C GLU A 496 -2.76 3.36 -23.43
N ASN A 497 -3.33 3.72 -24.58
CA ASN A 497 -3.13 5.05 -25.16
C ASN A 497 -3.72 6.16 -24.29
N VAL A 498 -4.90 5.94 -23.70
CA VAL A 498 -5.50 6.87 -22.73
C VAL A 498 -4.60 7.02 -21.51
N ALA A 499 -4.10 5.94 -20.97
CA ALA A 499 -3.18 5.94 -19.82
C ALA A 499 -1.86 6.67 -20.13
N ARG A 500 -1.25 6.40 -21.28
CA ARG A 500 0.01 7.01 -21.73
C ARG A 500 -0.13 8.50 -22.03
N ARG A 501 -1.21 8.91 -22.66
CA ARG A 501 -1.48 10.32 -23.03
C ARG A 501 -2.16 11.10 -21.92
N GLY A 502 -2.74 10.44 -20.94
CA GLY A 502 -3.54 11.05 -19.88
C GLY A 502 -2.85 12.23 -19.20
N ARG A 503 -1.54 12.09 -18.90
CA ARG A 503 -0.76 13.17 -18.29
C ARG A 503 -0.74 14.45 -19.13
N LYS A 504 -0.62 14.35 -20.45
CA LYS A 504 -0.59 15.52 -21.36
C LYS A 504 -1.90 16.29 -21.35
N TYR A 505 -3.02 15.60 -21.17
CA TYR A 505 -4.36 16.17 -21.22
C TYR A 505 -5.03 16.32 -19.84
N GLY A 506 -4.33 15.93 -18.76
CA GLY A 506 -4.89 15.92 -17.41
C GLY A 506 -5.97 14.86 -17.22
N LEU A 507 -5.96 13.78 -18.00
CA LEU A 507 -6.93 12.70 -17.93
C LEU A 507 -6.41 11.60 -17.00
N LEU A 508 -7.07 11.42 -15.86
CA LEU A 508 -6.85 10.27 -14.96
C LEU A 508 -7.66 9.08 -15.49
N PHE A 509 -6.98 7.98 -15.77
CA PHE A 509 -7.63 6.72 -16.12
C PHE A 509 -7.63 5.78 -14.92
N LEU A 510 -8.83 5.45 -14.42
CA LEU A 510 -9.06 4.56 -13.30
C LEU A 510 -9.65 3.24 -13.81
N PHE A 511 -8.90 2.16 -13.68
CA PHE A 511 -9.34 0.83 -14.09
C PHE A 511 -9.58 -0.04 -12.84
N ILE A 512 -10.77 -0.60 -12.72
CA ILE A 512 -11.23 -1.35 -11.55
C ILE A 512 -11.56 -2.76 -11.99
N THR A 513 -10.99 -3.75 -11.32
CA THR A 513 -11.23 -5.16 -11.69
C THR A 513 -11.13 -6.09 -10.49
N GLN A 514 -11.85 -7.21 -10.57
CA GLN A 514 -11.85 -8.23 -9.52
C GLN A 514 -10.73 -9.25 -9.71
N ARG A 515 -10.49 -9.67 -10.95
CA ARG A 515 -9.62 -10.79 -11.30
C ARG A 515 -8.32 -10.28 -11.92
N VAL A 516 -7.28 -10.31 -11.15
CA VAL A 516 -5.94 -9.94 -11.63
C VAL A 516 -5.43 -10.96 -12.64
N GLU A 517 -5.79 -12.22 -12.46
CA GLU A 517 -5.40 -13.33 -13.32
C GLU A 517 -5.89 -13.10 -14.75
N ASP A 518 -7.14 -12.66 -14.91
CA ASP A 518 -7.70 -12.35 -16.23
C ASP A 518 -6.92 -11.22 -16.90
N VAL A 519 -6.57 -10.16 -16.13
CA VAL A 519 -5.76 -9.04 -16.65
C VAL A 519 -4.36 -9.52 -17.03
N ALA A 520 -3.71 -10.29 -16.18
CA ALA A 520 -2.36 -10.78 -16.41
C ALA A 520 -2.28 -11.85 -17.52
N SER A 521 -3.41 -12.41 -17.96
CA SER A 521 -3.46 -13.45 -19.00
C SER A 521 -3.15 -12.94 -20.41
N THR A 522 -3.31 -11.63 -20.66
CA THR A 522 -3.03 -10.98 -21.95
C THR A 522 -1.78 -10.10 -21.85
N ALA A 523 -1.07 -9.92 -22.97
CA ALA A 523 0.13 -9.07 -23.03
C ALA A 523 -0.20 -7.60 -22.73
N GLU A 524 -1.31 -7.12 -23.27
CA GLU A 524 -1.81 -5.75 -23.08
C GLU A 524 -2.25 -5.52 -21.64
N GLY A 525 -2.95 -6.46 -21.03
CA GLY A 525 -3.36 -6.39 -19.63
C GLY A 525 -2.17 -6.41 -18.68
N ARG A 526 -1.17 -7.26 -18.94
CA ARG A 526 0.09 -7.27 -18.18
C ARG A 526 0.80 -5.92 -18.28
N THR A 527 0.89 -5.36 -19.49
CA THR A 527 1.44 -4.02 -19.71
C THR A 527 0.70 -2.96 -18.89
N LEU A 528 -0.65 -3.03 -18.82
CA LEU A 528 -1.45 -2.11 -18.01
C LEU A 528 -1.10 -2.22 -16.51
N LEU A 529 -0.98 -3.46 -15.99
CA LEU A 529 -0.59 -3.70 -14.59
C LEU A 529 0.81 -3.12 -14.28
N GLU A 530 1.79 -3.38 -15.15
CA GLU A 530 3.18 -2.94 -14.95
C GLU A 530 3.35 -1.42 -15.07
N GLN A 531 2.61 -0.77 -15.97
CA GLN A 531 2.70 0.67 -16.21
C GLN A 531 1.97 1.51 -15.17
N ALA A 532 1.08 0.95 -14.37
CA ALA A 532 0.28 1.72 -13.42
C ALA A 532 1.17 2.42 -12.37
N ALA A 533 1.14 3.75 -12.38
CA ALA A 533 1.86 4.54 -11.40
C ALA A 533 1.19 4.53 -10.03
N THR A 534 -0.13 4.24 -9.99
CA THR A 534 -0.90 4.10 -8.77
C THR A 534 -1.68 2.81 -8.78
N VAL A 535 -1.59 2.04 -7.70
CA VAL A 535 -2.35 0.80 -7.55
C VAL A 535 -2.87 0.69 -6.11
N ILE A 536 -4.16 0.46 -5.95
CA ILE A 536 -4.76 0.04 -4.69
C ILE A 536 -5.00 -1.46 -4.78
N LEU A 537 -4.25 -2.23 -4.01
CA LEU A 537 -4.40 -3.66 -3.86
C LEU A 537 -5.24 -3.91 -2.62
N LEU A 538 -6.48 -4.33 -2.79
CA LEU A 538 -7.35 -4.80 -1.71
C LEU A 538 -7.19 -6.32 -1.57
N ARG A 539 -7.98 -6.97 -0.69
CA ARG A 539 -7.91 -8.41 -0.48
C ARG A 539 -7.94 -9.20 -1.80
N GLN A 540 -7.07 -10.21 -1.89
CA GLN A 540 -6.90 -11.08 -3.05
C GLN A 540 -6.91 -12.55 -2.64
N GLU A 541 -7.31 -13.45 -3.53
CA GLU A 541 -7.05 -14.87 -3.41
C GLU A 541 -5.56 -15.17 -3.54
N ARG A 542 -5.11 -16.31 -3.01
CA ARG A 542 -3.68 -16.67 -2.98
C ARG A 542 -3.04 -16.72 -4.37
N GLU A 543 -3.77 -17.23 -5.35
CA GLU A 543 -3.31 -17.32 -6.75
C GLU A 543 -3.06 -15.93 -7.34
N GLY A 544 -4.00 -15.00 -7.12
CA GLY A 544 -3.85 -13.60 -7.52
C GLY A 544 -2.67 -12.90 -6.83
N VAL A 545 -2.45 -13.19 -5.54
CA VAL A 545 -1.32 -12.62 -4.79
C VAL A 545 0.02 -13.05 -5.39
N GLU A 546 0.20 -14.31 -5.78
CA GLU A 546 1.47 -14.75 -6.38
C GLU A 546 1.77 -14.02 -7.70
N LEU A 547 0.76 -13.74 -8.52
CA LEU A 547 0.93 -12.96 -9.74
C LEU A 547 1.34 -11.50 -9.47
N ILE A 548 0.63 -10.82 -8.56
CA ILE A 548 0.90 -9.41 -8.27
C ILE A 548 2.16 -9.21 -7.44
N LYS A 549 2.59 -10.22 -6.70
CA LYS A 549 3.82 -10.21 -5.91
C LYS A 549 5.04 -9.93 -6.79
N ASP A 550 5.14 -10.59 -7.93
CA ASP A 550 6.25 -10.40 -8.85
C ASP A 550 6.16 -9.04 -9.58
N ILE A 551 4.96 -8.65 -10.01
CA ILE A 551 4.72 -7.38 -10.72
C ILE A 551 5.05 -6.18 -9.81
N TYR A 552 4.56 -6.20 -8.57
CA TYR A 552 4.71 -5.07 -7.64
C TYR A 552 5.81 -5.27 -6.61
N LYS A 553 6.60 -6.36 -6.72
CA LYS A 553 7.71 -6.69 -5.82
C LYS A 553 7.27 -6.65 -4.35
N LEU A 554 6.19 -7.37 -4.06
CA LEU A 554 5.67 -7.44 -2.70
C LEU A 554 6.56 -8.33 -1.84
N SER A 555 6.82 -7.88 -0.61
CA SER A 555 7.44 -8.73 0.40
C SER A 555 6.50 -9.87 0.83
N PRO A 556 7.01 -10.95 1.42
CA PRO A 556 6.15 -12.03 1.94
C PRO A 556 5.11 -11.54 2.96
N GLY A 557 5.46 -10.52 3.77
CA GLY A 557 4.53 -9.91 4.72
C GLY A 557 3.40 -9.14 4.03
N GLU A 558 3.73 -8.33 3.00
CA GLU A 558 2.74 -7.61 2.19
C GLU A 558 1.81 -8.58 1.44
N ALA A 559 2.37 -9.66 0.89
CA ALA A 559 1.60 -10.71 0.22
C ALA A 559 0.61 -11.39 1.18
N ASN A 560 1.07 -11.79 2.37
CA ASN A 560 0.20 -12.38 3.39
C ASN A 560 -0.87 -11.41 3.91
N MET A 561 -0.53 -10.12 4.02
CA MET A 561 -1.50 -9.07 4.37
C MET A 561 -2.65 -9.03 3.38
N LEU A 562 -2.40 -9.11 2.08
CA LEU A 562 -3.45 -9.08 1.05
C LEU A 562 -4.38 -10.30 1.11
N VAL A 563 -3.87 -11.47 1.48
CA VAL A 563 -4.69 -12.68 1.65
C VAL A 563 -5.63 -12.56 2.86
N THR A 564 -5.17 -11.92 3.93
CA THR A 564 -5.88 -11.85 5.22
C THR A 564 -6.61 -10.52 5.46
N ALA A 565 -6.51 -9.57 4.53
CA ALA A 565 -7.08 -8.23 4.65
C ALA A 565 -8.61 -8.26 4.81
N ARG A 566 -9.12 -7.36 5.62
CA ARG A 566 -10.56 -7.13 5.76
C ARG A 566 -11.06 -6.24 4.61
N PRO A 567 -12.37 -6.18 4.37
CA PRO A 567 -12.92 -5.26 3.38
C PRO A 567 -12.44 -3.82 3.60
N GLY A 568 -11.89 -3.21 2.55
CA GLY A 568 -11.30 -1.87 2.60
C GLY A 568 -9.87 -1.80 3.15
N GLU A 569 -9.27 -2.92 3.54
CA GLU A 569 -7.85 -3.01 3.89
C GLU A 569 -7.03 -3.52 2.70
N GLY A 570 -5.81 -3.04 2.58
CA GLY A 570 -4.92 -3.43 1.48
C GLY A 570 -3.64 -2.60 1.42
N ILE A 571 -3.07 -2.49 0.24
CA ILE A 571 -1.84 -1.75 -0.01
C ILE A 571 -2.08 -0.69 -1.08
N LEU A 572 -1.73 0.55 -0.78
CA LEU A 572 -1.61 1.62 -1.77
C LEU A 572 -0.15 1.66 -2.27
N LYS A 573 0.04 1.39 -3.56
CA LYS A 573 1.30 1.66 -4.25
C LYS A 573 1.15 2.95 -5.05
N ALA A 574 2.01 3.91 -4.77
CA ALA A 574 2.04 5.20 -5.44
C ALA A 574 3.49 5.50 -5.89
N SER A 575 3.79 5.28 -7.17
CA SER A 575 5.16 5.25 -7.70
C SER A 575 6.03 4.22 -6.95
N ASN A 576 7.05 4.66 -6.23
CA ASN A 576 7.96 3.80 -5.46
C ASN A 576 7.49 3.56 -4.02
N ILE A 577 6.46 4.26 -3.57
CA ILE A 577 5.94 4.16 -2.20
C ILE A 577 4.91 3.03 -2.15
N LYS A 578 5.00 2.18 -1.14
CA LYS A 578 3.99 1.19 -0.77
C LYS A 578 3.57 1.42 0.67
N ILE A 579 2.28 1.55 0.92
CA ILE A 579 1.71 1.82 2.24
C ILE A 579 0.55 0.86 2.47
N GLY A 580 0.55 0.19 3.63
CA GLY A 580 -0.63 -0.50 4.11
C GLY A 580 -1.76 0.51 4.37
N ILE A 581 -2.94 0.30 3.81
CA ILE A 581 -4.06 1.23 3.90
C ILE A 581 -5.31 0.55 4.41
N ARG A 582 -6.06 1.28 5.23
CA ARG A 582 -7.45 1.01 5.58
C ARG A 582 -8.31 2.16 5.12
N VAL A 583 -9.08 1.94 4.07
CA VAL A 583 -10.01 2.94 3.52
C VAL A 583 -11.04 3.31 4.57
N SER A 584 -11.21 4.60 4.83
CA SER A 584 -12.16 5.11 5.82
C SER A 584 -13.31 5.84 5.13
N LEU A 585 -14.52 5.46 5.48
CA LEU A 585 -15.76 6.05 4.99
C LEU A 585 -16.49 6.74 6.13
N THR A 586 -17.09 7.89 5.85
CA THR A 586 -18.07 8.49 6.76
C THR A 586 -19.35 7.66 6.78
N GLN A 587 -20.14 7.75 7.82
CA GLN A 587 -21.44 7.06 7.88
C GLN A 587 -22.37 7.44 6.72
N LYS A 588 -22.29 8.68 6.24
CA LYS A 588 -23.05 9.16 5.10
C LYS A 588 -22.59 8.49 3.81
N GLU A 589 -21.27 8.46 3.54
CA GLU A 589 -20.71 7.78 2.39
C GLU A 589 -21.03 6.28 2.41
N PHE A 590 -20.89 5.63 3.57
CA PHE A 590 -21.20 4.22 3.72
C PHE A 590 -22.66 3.91 3.33
N LYS A 591 -23.62 4.68 3.86
CA LYS A 591 -25.03 4.52 3.52
C LYS A 591 -25.33 4.78 2.05
N GLN A 592 -24.67 5.77 1.44
CA GLN A 592 -24.93 6.20 0.08
C GLN A 592 -24.29 5.27 -0.95
N PHE A 593 -23.11 4.70 -0.66
CA PHE A 593 -22.34 3.90 -1.59
C PHE A 593 -22.62 2.40 -1.49
N SER A 594 -23.20 1.94 -0.37
CA SER A 594 -23.54 0.53 -0.18
C SER A 594 -24.56 0.07 -1.23
N THR A 595 -24.23 -1.03 -1.90
CA THR A 595 -25.10 -1.72 -2.85
C THR A 595 -25.78 -2.93 -2.23
N THR A 596 -25.34 -3.33 -1.03
CA THR A 596 -25.95 -4.44 -0.30
C THR A 596 -27.31 -4.00 0.25
N PRO A 597 -28.39 -4.72 -0.03
CA PRO A 597 -29.69 -4.46 0.59
C PRO A 597 -29.51 -4.47 2.12
N GLN A 598 -29.98 -3.45 2.80
CA GLN A 598 -30.09 -3.51 4.25
C GLN A 598 -31.18 -4.54 4.57
N VAL A 599 -30.77 -5.71 5.06
CA VAL A 599 -31.66 -6.75 5.58
C VAL A 599 -32.16 -6.32 6.96
#